data_167da8531410369b8b7b5bfe46858819
#
_entry.id   167da8531410369b8b7b5bfe46858819
#
_cell.length_a   1.000
_cell.length_b   1.000
_cell.length_c   1.000
_cell.angle_alpha   90.00
_cell.angle_beta   90.00
_cell.angle_gamma   90.00
#
_symmetry.space_group_name_H-M   'P 1'
#
loop_
_entity.id
_entity.type
_entity.pdbx_description
1 polymer ?
#
loop_
_entity_poly.entity_id
_entity_poly.type
_entity_poly.pdbx_seq_one_letter_code
_entity_poly.pdbx_strand_id
1 'polypeptide(L)'
;KKIEEMLGNISCPVVCIGCKINDSPRIQTDNYVAMRKLVEHFVIVHKMRKIHFVKGIKGNGDAEARFKAYVDVLTENGIPIVLERISQGDFYVTGGALAAKEILNSSLSFPEAVICANDIMASTICEIFQEKGYRIPEDVVISGYDCTLEGQMQSPRLTTVRSRCKGLGEGACQLLLDKIEGKEVPGETFLSDEVVYGESCGCHHERTRNEGEQHRAYGGADIVQRKIIHQMLMLEKNIIESNSFEEWLGCLKEFISEINPAEFYCCVNEDFVENVFERGEMEQEEMSVEERLAYSSSMQVILAYQNGIFKNRGSFESKYAFKDLFHDTESGKLYVFVPKPKVLSTNIGE
;
A
#
# COMPACT_ATOMS: atom_id res chain seq x y z
N LYS A 1 15.36 18.14 -5.30
CA LYS A 1 15.96 19.51 -5.09
C LYS A 1 15.90 19.92 -3.62
N LYS A 2 14.72 20.18 -3.01
CA LYS A 2 14.61 20.69 -1.63
C LYS A 2 15.27 19.77 -0.59
N ILE A 3 15.08 18.46 -0.70
CA ILE A 3 15.72 17.46 0.19
C ILE A 3 17.23 17.41 -0.04
N GLU A 4 17.69 17.50 -1.27
CA GLU A 4 19.12 17.53 -1.62
C GLU A 4 19.83 18.76 -1.02
N GLU A 5 19.19 19.93 -1.07
CA GLU A 5 19.70 21.16 -0.44
C GLU A 5 19.73 21.04 1.08
N MET A 6 18.70 20.46 1.69
CA MET A 6 18.66 20.23 3.14
C MET A 6 19.77 19.26 3.59
N LEU A 7 19.98 18.16 2.85
CA LEU A 7 21.02 17.18 3.15
C LEU A 7 22.43 17.70 2.86
N GLY A 8 22.60 18.61 1.89
CA GLY A 8 23.89 19.26 1.63
C GLY A 8 24.41 20.11 2.79
N ASN A 9 23.54 20.54 3.70
CA ASN A 9 23.87 21.33 4.88
C ASN A 9 24.07 20.47 6.16
N ILE A 10 23.94 19.15 6.04
CA ILE A 10 24.07 18.24 7.19
C ILE A 10 25.51 17.71 7.24
N SER A 11 26.18 17.89 8.38
CA SER A 11 27.54 17.42 8.62
C SER A 11 27.64 15.97 9.06
N CYS A 12 26.52 15.30 9.36
CA CYS A 12 26.51 13.89 9.76
C CYS A 12 26.48 12.97 8.53
N PRO A 13 27.02 11.74 8.65
CA PRO A 13 26.91 10.73 7.62
C PRO A 13 25.45 10.39 7.28
N VAL A 14 25.18 10.17 5.99
CA VAL A 14 23.84 9.83 5.47
C VAL A 14 23.94 8.53 4.67
N VAL A 15 22.96 7.66 4.84
CA VAL A 15 22.70 6.46 4.03
C VAL A 15 21.25 6.48 3.60
N CYS A 16 20.96 6.23 2.33
CA CYS A 16 19.63 6.26 1.76
C CYS A 16 19.05 4.84 1.63
N ILE A 17 17.76 4.68 1.86
CA ILE A 17 17.04 3.43 1.61
C ILE A 17 16.11 3.63 0.42
N GLY A 18 16.26 2.82 -0.63
CA GLY A 18 15.40 2.80 -1.82
C GLY A 18 15.55 3.98 -2.78
N CYS A 19 16.00 5.14 -2.31
CA CYS A 19 16.20 6.32 -3.15
C CYS A 19 17.69 6.70 -3.24
N LYS A 20 18.06 7.46 -4.28
CA LYS A 20 19.40 8.04 -4.40
C LYS A 20 19.32 9.54 -4.15
N ILE A 21 20.11 10.03 -3.22
CA ILE A 21 20.22 11.46 -2.91
C ILE A 21 21.70 11.84 -2.95
N ASN A 22 22.07 12.70 -3.89
CA ASN A 22 23.46 13.08 -4.14
C ASN A 22 24.38 11.85 -4.26
N ASP A 23 25.58 11.93 -3.70
CA ASP A 23 26.55 10.84 -3.64
C ASP A 23 26.44 9.99 -2.36
N SER A 24 25.32 10.09 -1.65
CA SER A 24 25.11 9.28 -0.45
C SER A 24 25.01 7.80 -0.80
N PRO A 25 25.63 6.90 -0.02
CA PRO A 25 25.43 5.48 -0.14
C PRO A 25 23.96 5.11 -0.05
N ARG A 26 23.54 4.15 -0.85
CA ARG A 26 22.17 3.64 -0.80
C ARG A 26 22.11 2.12 -0.64
N ILE A 27 21.09 1.66 0.02
CA ILE A 27 20.72 0.25 0.06
C ILE A 27 19.29 0.09 -0.47
N GLN A 28 19.06 -0.91 -1.29
CA GLN A 28 17.75 -1.18 -1.89
C GLN A 28 17.57 -2.66 -2.21
N THR A 29 16.36 -3.08 -2.51
CA THR A 29 16.10 -4.42 -3.06
C THR A 29 16.27 -4.43 -4.57
N ASP A 30 16.61 -5.60 -5.11
CA ASP A 30 16.72 -5.78 -6.56
C ASP A 30 15.38 -6.25 -7.14
N ASN A 31 14.52 -5.28 -7.41
CA ASN A 31 13.19 -5.50 -8.00
C ASN A 31 13.24 -6.25 -9.35
N TYR A 32 14.30 -6.00 -10.16
CA TYR A 32 14.46 -6.64 -11.46
C TYR A 32 14.77 -8.13 -11.29
N VAL A 33 15.79 -8.47 -10.48
CA VAL A 33 16.22 -9.87 -10.29
C VAL A 33 15.12 -10.70 -9.66
N ALA A 34 14.40 -10.16 -8.68
CA ALA A 34 13.34 -10.87 -8.01
C ALA A 34 12.12 -11.13 -8.93
N MET A 35 11.65 -10.10 -9.65
CA MET A 35 10.57 -10.26 -10.61
C MET A 35 10.99 -11.18 -11.77
N ARG A 36 12.23 -11.10 -12.22
CA ARG A 36 12.75 -12.00 -13.24
C ARG A 36 12.59 -13.47 -12.84
N LYS A 37 12.98 -13.83 -11.62
CA LYS A 37 12.82 -15.19 -11.09
C LYS A 37 11.35 -15.63 -11.05
N LEU A 38 10.45 -14.71 -10.69
CA LEU A 38 9.02 -14.98 -10.67
C LEU A 38 8.48 -15.23 -12.08
N VAL A 39 8.83 -14.40 -13.07
CA VAL A 39 8.41 -14.58 -14.47
C VAL A 39 9.01 -15.86 -15.07
N GLU A 40 10.29 -16.14 -14.81
CA GLU A 40 10.95 -17.38 -15.22
C GLU A 40 10.23 -18.63 -14.68
N HIS A 41 9.75 -18.57 -13.46
CA HIS A 41 8.95 -19.66 -12.89
C HIS A 41 7.71 -19.97 -13.74
N PHE A 42 6.95 -18.98 -14.20
CA PHE A 42 5.80 -19.20 -15.07
C PHE A 42 6.20 -19.64 -16.48
N VAL A 43 7.23 -19.04 -17.05
CA VAL A 43 7.67 -19.31 -18.42
C VAL A 43 8.38 -20.66 -18.55
N ILE A 44 9.27 -21.00 -17.60
CA ILE A 44 10.16 -22.16 -17.69
C ILE A 44 9.57 -23.37 -16.99
N VAL A 45 9.07 -23.19 -15.73
CA VAL A 45 8.55 -24.31 -14.92
C VAL A 45 7.14 -24.67 -15.36
N HIS A 46 6.25 -23.67 -15.43
CA HIS A 46 4.85 -23.88 -15.84
C HIS A 46 4.64 -23.86 -17.36
N LYS A 47 5.65 -23.49 -18.15
CA LYS A 47 5.63 -23.44 -19.62
C LYS A 47 4.51 -22.56 -20.20
N MET A 48 4.11 -21.55 -19.46
CA MET A 48 3.07 -20.61 -19.87
C MET A 48 3.56 -19.66 -20.96
N ARG A 49 2.66 -19.28 -21.85
CA ARG A 49 2.96 -18.42 -23.00
C ARG A 49 2.01 -17.22 -23.13
N LYS A 50 0.82 -17.31 -22.55
CA LYS A 50 -0.19 -16.24 -22.56
C LYS A 50 -0.22 -15.55 -21.21
N ILE A 51 0.78 -14.71 -20.98
CA ILE A 51 0.98 -14.05 -19.70
C ILE A 51 0.53 -12.60 -19.80
N HIS A 52 -0.36 -12.17 -18.89
CA HIS A 52 -0.79 -10.79 -18.76
C HIS A 52 0.01 -10.13 -17.62
N PHE A 53 0.53 -8.93 -17.86
CA PHE A 53 1.25 -8.17 -16.84
C PHE A 53 0.47 -6.91 -16.44
N VAL A 54 0.30 -6.70 -15.14
CA VAL A 54 -0.31 -5.50 -14.59
C VAL A 54 0.79 -4.64 -13.98
N LYS A 55 1.08 -3.52 -14.63
CA LYS A 55 2.12 -2.57 -14.23
C LYS A 55 1.76 -1.87 -12.91
N GLY A 56 2.76 -1.25 -12.26
CA GLY A 56 2.54 -0.31 -11.17
C GLY A 56 2.40 1.13 -11.67
N ILE A 57 2.61 2.09 -10.77
CA ILE A 57 2.52 3.52 -11.08
C ILE A 57 3.53 3.89 -12.17
N LYS A 58 3.06 4.60 -13.19
CA LYS A 58 3.90 5.08 -14.30
C LYS A 58 5.02 5.99 -13.78
N GLY A 59 6.25 5.73 -14.23
CA GLY A 59 7.43 6.49 -13.81
C GLY A 59 7.99 6.11 -12.45
N ASN A 60 7.39 5.14 -11.75
CA ASN A 60 7.96 4.57 -10.54
C ASN A 60 9.08 3.60 -10.89
N GLY A 61 10.29 3.81 -10.35
CA GLY A 61 11.49 3.03 -10.69
C GLY A 61 11.35 1.53 -10.41
N ASP A 62 10.70 1.15 -9.30
CA ASP A 62 10.47 -0.24 -8.94
C ASP A 62 9.50 -0.92 -9.91
N ALA A 63 8.39 -0.22 -10.25
CA ALA A 63 7.43 -0.69 -11.23
C ALA A 63 8.07 -0.91 -12.60
N GLU A 64 8.91 0.01 -13.06
CA GLU A 64 9.59 -0.10 -14.35
C GLU A 64 10.64 -1.21 -14.34
N ALA A 65 11.35 -1.43 -13.23
CA ALA A 65 12.29 -2.55 -13.08
C ALA A 65 11.56 -3.91 -13.12
N ARG A 66 10.43 -4.03 -12.43
CA ARG A 66 9.56 -5.23 -12.47
C ARG A 66 9.02 -5.49 -13.87
N PHE A 67 8.54 -4.45 -14.55
CA PHE A 67 8.05 -4.57 -15.92
C PHE A 67 9.16 -4.94 -16.91
N LYS A 68 10.35 -4.34 -16.75
CA LYS A 68 11.51 -4.68 -17.59
C LYS A 68 11.88 -6.16 -17.45
N ALA A 69 11.88 -6.70 -16.26
CA ALA A 69 12.14 -8.12 -16.03
C ALA A 69 11.14 -9.03 -16.76
N TYR A 70 9.85 -8.67 -16.76
CA TYR A 70 8.83 -9.38 -17.54
C TYR A 70 9.15 -9.37 -19.04
N VAL A 71 9.43 -8.19 -19.59
CA VAL A 71 9.73 -8.04 -21.04
C VAL A 71 10.96 -8.85 -21.42
N ASP A 72 12.04 -8.75 -20.62
CA ASP A 72 13.30 -9.43 -20.92
C ASP A 72 13.12 -10.97 -20.91
N VAL A 73 12.45 -11.52 -19.90
CA VAL A 73 12.22 -12.97 -19.80
C VAL A 73 11.36 -13.48 -20.97
N LEU A 74 10.29 -12.78 -21.33
CA LEU A 74 9.47 -13.19 -22.47
C LEU A 74 10.28 -13.16 -23.78
N THR A 75 11.03 -12.09 -24.00
CA THR A 75 11.86 -11.90 -25.18
C THR A 75 12.93 -13.00 -25.31
N GLU A 76 13.65 -13.30 -24.25
CA GLU A 76 14.68 -14.34 -24.17
C GLU A 76 14.12 -15.74 -24.45
N ASN A 77 12.85 -15.98 -24.14
CA ASN A 77 12.16 -17.25 -24.36
C ASN A 77 11.32 -17.28 -25.64
N GLY A 78 11.48 -16.28 -26.52
CA GLY A 78 10.79 -16.22 -27.82
C GLY A 78 9.27 -16.02 -27.70
N ILE A 79 8.79 -15.47 -26.60
CA ILE A 79 7.37 -15.16 -26.37
C ILE A 79 7.12 -13.71 -26.82
N PRO A 80 6.20 -13.47 -27.77
CA PRO A 80 5.94 -12.12 -28.26
C PRO A 80 5.32 -11.26 -27.19
N ILE A 81 5.76 -10.01 -27.12
CA ILE A 81 5.14 -8.99 -26.27
C ILE A 81 3.87 -8.50 -26.95
N VAL A 82 2.72 -8.77 -26.37
CA VAL A 82 1.40 -8.36 -26.84
C VAL A 82 0.93 -7.21 -25.98
N LEU A 83 0.75 -6.03 -26.55
CA LEU A 83 0.40 -4.81 -25.79
C LEU A 83 -0.94 -4.93 -25.08
N GLU A 84 -1.90 -5.62 -25.67
CA GLU A 84 -3.22 -5.90 -25.08
C GLU A 84 -3.16 -6.87 -23.88
N ARG A 85 -1.99 -7.44 -23.61
CA ARG A 85 -1.71 -8.21 -22.39
C ARG A 85 -0.93 -7.43 -21.34
N ILE A 86 -0.93 -6.11 -21.44
CA ILE A 86 -0.27 -5.22 -20.49
C ILE A 86 -1.29 -4.18 -20.04
N SER A 87 -1.69 -4.25 -18.77
CA SER A 87 -2.55 -3.26 -18.16
C SER A 87 -1.73 -2.26 -17.34
N GLN A 88 -2.16 -1.01 -17.34
CA GLN A 88 -1.62 0.00 -16.44
C GLN A 88 -2.32 -0.10 -15.10
N GLY A 89 -1.58 -0.35 -14.05
CA GLY A 89 -2.04 -0.31 -12.67
C GLY A 89 -1.47 0.89 -11.91
N ASP A 90 -1.77 0.95 -10.62
CA ASP A 90 -1.47 2.06 -9.72
C ASP A 90 -0.98 1.62 -8.34
N PHE A 91 -0.73 0.32 -8.16
CA PHE A 91 -0.43 -0.36 -6.90
C PHE A 91 -1.61 -0.47 -5.92
N TYR A 92 -2.81 0.01 -6.27
CA TYR A 92 -4.01 -0.01 -5.43
C TYR A 92 -5.09 -0.94 -6.00
N VAL A 93 -6.16 -1.08 -5.23
CA VAL A 93 -7.36 -1.86 -5.61
C VAL A 93 -7.94 -1.37 -6.94
N THR A 94 -7.94 -0.06 -7.18
CA THR A 94 -8.42 0.56 -8.42
C THR A 94 -7.71 0.04 -9.66
N GLY A 95 -6.38 -0.01 -9.64
CA GLY A 95 -5.58 -0.55 -10.75
C GLY A 95 -5.82 -2.04 -10.97
N GLY A 96 -5.96 -2.82 -9.90
CA GLY A 96 -6.32 -4.22 -9.97
C GLY A 96 -7.70 -4.45 -10.59
N ALA A 97 -8.70 -3.68 -10.16
CA ALA A 97 -10.07 -3.79 -10.67
C ALA A 97 -10.19 -3.38 -12.15
N LEU A 98 -9.49 -2.32 -12.57
CA LEU A 98 -9.43 -1.92 -13.97
C LEU A 98 -8.76 -2.99 -14.83
N ALA A 99 -7.63 -3.53 -14.41
CA ALA A 99 -6.92 -4.61 -15.12
C ALA A 99 -7.80 -5.87 -15.24
N ALA A 100 -8.49 -6.27 -14.16
CA ALA A 100 -9.44 -7.39 -14.22
C ALA A 100 -10.55 -7.15 -15.26
N LYS A 101 -11.10 -5.95 -15.31
CA LYS A 101 -12.12 -5.56 -16.29
C LYS A 101 -11.58 -5.58 -17.73
N GLU A 102 -10.37 -5.09 -17.95
CA GLU A 102 -9.70 -5.13 -19.26
C GLU A 102 -9.49 -6.58 -19.73
N ILE A 103 -9.01 -7.46 -18.84
CA ILE A 103 -8.78 -8.88 -19.15
C ILE A 103 -10.10 -9.57 -19.49
N LEU A 104 -11.15 -9.37 -18.69
CA LEU A 104 -12.47 -9.99 -18.90
C LEU A 104 -13.17 -9.52 -20.18
N ASN A 105 -12.92 -8.29 -20.62
CA ASN A 105 -13.52 -7.71 -21.83
C ASN A 105 -12.60 -7.83 -23.08
N SER A 106 -11.42 -8.43 -22.93
CA SER A 106 -10.47 -8.57 -24.04
C SER A 106 -10.99 -9.51 -25.12
N SER A 107 -10.74 -9.16 -26.38
CA SER A 107 -10.97 -10.06 -27.53
C SER A 107 -9.92 -11.18 -27.63
N LEU A 108 -8.83 -11.10 -26.87
CA LEU A 108 -7.81 -12.14 -26.84
C LEU A 108 -8.30 -13.36 -26.04
N SER A 109 -7.67 -14.51 -26.31
CA SER A 109 -7.87 -15.69 -25.44
C SER A 109 -7.52 -15.34 -24.00
N PHE A 110 -8.26 -15.90 -23.02
CA PHE A 110 -8.00 -15.68 -21.61
C PHE A 110 -6.53 -16.00 -21.25
N PRO A 111 -5.87 -15.23 -20.36
CA PRO A 111 -4.48 -15.47 -20.02
C PRO A 111 -4.32 -16.77 -19.21
N GLU A 112 -3.18 -17.44 -19.39
CA GLU A 112 -2.76 -18.57 -18.57
C GLU A 112 -2.24 -18.08 -17.21
N ALA A 113 -1.63 -16.87 -17.20
CA ALA A 113 -1.10 -16.24 -16.01
C ALA A 113 -1.38 -14.73 -15.99
N VAL A 114 -1.62 -14.18 -14.82
CA VAL A 114 -1.62 -12.74 -14.54
C VAL A 114 -0.53 -12.46 -13.50
N ILE A 115 0.45 -11.66 -13.88
CA ILE A 115 1.53 -11.21 -13.01
C ILE A 115 1.30 -9.74 -12.68
N CYS A 116 1.11 -9.42 -11.43
CA CYS A 116 0.92 -8.04 -10.96
C CYS A 116 2.20 -7.47 -10.39
N ALA A 117 2.38 -6.18 -10.57
CA ALA A 117 3.51 -5.46 -9.99
C ALA A 117 3.46 -5.41 -8.45
N ASN A 118 2.30 -5.65 -7.83
CA ASN A 118 2.20 -5.85 -6.38
C ASN A 118 1.04 -6.77 -5.97
N ASP A 119 0.99 -7.13 -4.67
CA ASP A 119 0.00 -8.06 -4.11
C ASP A 119 -1.41 -7.46 -4.03
N ILE A 120 -1.55 -6.16 -3.77
CA ILE A 120 -2.86 -5.52 -3.65
C ILE A 120 -3.64 -5.67 -4.96
N MET A 121 -3.02 -5.35 -6.08
CA MET A 121 -3.64 -5.54 -7.40
C MET A 121 -3.91 -7.02 -7.69
N ALA A 122 -2.97 -7.92 -7.34
CA ALA A 122 -3.12 -9.36 -7.54
C ALA A 122 -4.30 -9.93 -6.74
N SER A 123 -4.42 -9.58 -5.47
CA SER A 123 -5.54 -10.00 -4.59
C SER A 123 -6.88 -9.50 -5.12
N THR A 124 -6.95 -8.25 -5.56
CA THR A 124 -8.15 -7.68 -6.17
C THR A 124 -8.58 -8.45 -7.43
N ILE A 125 -7.62 -8.83 -8.27
CA ILE A 125 -7.91 -9.61 -9.48
C ILE A 125 -8.37 -11.03 -9.11
N CYS A 126 -7.75 -11.66 -8.09
CA CYS A 126 -8.19 -12.95 -7.56
C CYS A 126 -9.67 -12.91 -7.15
N GLU A 127 -10.07 -11.93 -6.34
CA GLU A 127 -11.45 -11.75 -5.87
C GLU A 127 -12.42 -11.59 -7.04
N ILE A 128 -12.15 -10.67 -7.96
CA ILE A 128 -13.01 -10.41 -9.11
C ILE A 128 -13.15 -11.65 -10.01
N PHE A 129 -12.05 -12.37 -10.25
CA PHE A 129 -12.11 -13.57 -11.09
C PHE A 129 -12.88 -14.69 -10.41
N GLN A 130 -12.72 -14.90 -9.10
CA GLN A 130 -13.48 -15.86 -8.33
C GLN A 130 -14.97 -15.51 -8.31
N GLU A 131 -15.34 -14.25 -8.14
CA GLU A 131 -16.75 -13.78 -8.24
C GLU A 131 -17.36 -14.03 -9.62
N LYS A 132 -16.54 -14.04 -10.69
CA LYS A 132 -16.95 -14.39 -12.04
C LYS A 132 -16.93 -15.88 -12.33
N GLY A 133 -16.58 -16.71 -11.33
CA GLY A 133 -16.59 -18.17 -11.42
C GLY A 133 -15.31 -18.78 -11.97
N TYR A 134 -14.23 -18.01 -12.17
CA TYR A 134 -12.94 -18.55 -12.53
C TYR A 134 -12.25 -19.19 -11.33
N ARG A 135 -11.63 -20.33 -11.54
CA ARG A 135 -10.87 -21.06 -10.52
C ARG A 135 -9.39 -20.67 -10.61
N ILE A 136 -8.82 -20.42 -9.48
CA ILE A 136 -7.39 -20.12 -9.33
C ILE A 136 -6.80 -21.23 -8.46
N PRO A 137 -5.83 -21.99 -8.95
CA PRO A 137 -5.01 -21.79 -10.15
C PRO A 137 -5.50 -22.49 -11.44
N GLU A 138 -6.62 -23.25 -11.44
CA GLU A 138 -6.96 -24.18 -12.51
C GLU A 138 -7.25 -23.50 -13.85
N ASP A 139 -7.93 -22.37 -13.85
CA ASP A 139 -8.30 -21.63 -15.07
C ASP A 139 -7.29 -20.51 -15.39
N VAL A 140 -6.67 -19.94 -14.36
CA VAL A 140 -5.64 -18.89 -14.45
C VAL A 140 -4.78 -18.88 -13.20
N VAL A 141 -3.47 -18.73 -13.36
CA VAL A 141 -2.59 -18.49 -12.21
C VAL A 141 -2.39 -17.00 -11.99
N ILE A 142 -2.23 -16.59 -10.73
CA ILE A 142 -2.05 -15.17 -10.36
C ILE A 142 -0.87 -15.03 -9.42
N SER A 143 -0.08 -13.98 -9.61
CA SER A 143 1.01 -13.64 -8.72
C SER A 143 1.13 -12.13 -8.50
N GLY A 144 1.70 -11.78 -7.36
CA GLY A 144 1.97 -10.40 -6.97
C GLY A 144 3.44 -10.13 -6.63
N TYR A 145 3.66 -9.12 -5.82
CA TYR A 145 4.95 -8.69 -5.26
C TYR A 145 4.66 -8.00 -3.92
N ASP A 146 5.55 -8.07 -2.95
CA ASP A 146 5.60 -7.47 -1.61
C ASP A 146 5.38 -8.49 -0.48
N CYS A 147 4.77 -9.64 -0.73
CA CYS A 147 4.44 -10.67 0.25
C CYS A 147 3.59 -10.10 1.42
N THR A 148 2.53 -9.39 1.06
CA THR A 148 1.62 -8.80 2.05
C THR A 148 0.93 -9.87 2.88
N LEU A 149 0.56 -9.52 4.11
CA LEU A 149 -0.18 -10.43 4.99
C LEU A 149 -1.49 -10.89 4.31
N GLU A 150 -2.19 -9.97 3.68
CA GLU A 150 -3.44 -10.24 2.97
C GLU A 150 -3.24 -11.29 1.86
N GLY A 151 -2.27 -11.11 0.97
CA GLY A 151 -1.95 -12.06 -0.09
C GLY A 151 -1.54 -13.44 0.44
N GLN A 152 -0.92 -13.50 1.63
CA GLN A 152 -0.52 -14.77 2.25
C GLN A 152 -1.67 -15.47 2.98
N MET A 153 -2.72 -14.76 3.32
CA MET A 153 -3.85 -15.27 4.08
C MET A 153 -5.09 -15.56 3.21
N GLN A 154 -5.17 -15.00 2.01
CA GLN A 154 -6.26 -15.28 1.08
C GLN A 154 -6.29 -16.75 0.60
N SER A 155 -7.39 -17.16 0.00
CA SER A 155 -7.54 -18.47 -0.62
C SER A 155 -7.90 -18.31 -2.10
N PRO A 156 -7.05 -18.82 -3.02
CA PRO A 156 -5.74 -19.46 -2.78
C PRO A 156 -4.67 -18.48 -2.30
N ARG A 157 -3.72 -18.96 -1.49
CA ARG A 157 -2.58 -18.18 -1.02
C ARG A 157 -1.76 -17.68 -2.20
N LEU A 158 -1.43 -16.38 -2.19
CA LEU A 158 -0.79 -15.72 -3.31
C LEU A 158 0.69 -16.14 -3.48
N THR A 159 1.07 -16.46 -4.69
CA THR A 159 2.47 -16.52 -5.12
C THR A 159 2.98 -15.09 -5.29
N THR A 160 4.11 -14.77 -4.68
CA THR A 160 4.59 -13.39 -4.58
C THR A 160 6.10 -13.32 -4.39
N VAL A 161 6.63 -12.12 -4.27
CA VAL A 161 8.02 -11.85 -3.89
C VAL A 161 8.04 -11.21 -2.50
N ARG A 162 8.80 -11.80 -1.59
CA ARG A 162 9.01 -11.24 -0.25
C ARG A 162 10.13 -10.23 -0.27
N SER A 163 9.78 -8.97 -0.03
CA SER A 163 10.77 -7.91 0.16
C SER A 163 11.36 -7.96 1.58
N ARG A 164 12.68 -7.80 1.66
CA ARG A 164 13.44 -7.85 2.92
C ARG A 164 13.50 -6.48 3.60
N CYS A 165 12.37 -5.84 3.87
CA CYS A 165 12.32 -4.51 4.49
C CYS A 165 13.11 -4.41 5.79
N LYS A 166 13.05 -5.44 6.66
CA LYS A 166 13.85 -5.50 7.88
C LYS A 166 15.35 -5.49 7.57
N GLY A 167 15.77 -6.28 6.58
CA GLY A 167 17.16 -6.34 6.14
C GLY A 167 17.67 -5.02 5.56
N LEU A 168 16.80 -4.23 4.91
CA LEU A 168 17.15 -2.88 4.43
C LEU A 168 17.48 -1.96 5.61
N GLY A 169 16.68 -1.97 6.68
CA GLY A 169 16.94 -1.18 7.87
C GLY A 169 18.23 -1.59 8.57
N GLU A 170 18.43 -2.89 8.78
CA GLU A 170 19.65 -3.44 9.40
C GLU A 170 20.89 -3.11 8.56
N GLY A 171 20.82 -3.31 7.23
CA GLY A 171 21.92 -3.00 6.33
C GLY A 171 22.23 -1.50 6.26
N ALA A 172 21.21 -0.66 6.25
CA ALA A 172 21.41 0.79 6.27
C ALA A 172 22.09 1.26 7.56
N CYS A 173 21.70 0.72 8.72
CA CYS A 173 22.36 0.99 9.99
C CYS A 173 23.82 0.53 9.96
N GLN A 174 24.11 -0.65 9.42
CA GLN A 174 25.48 -1.15 9.33
C GLN A 174 26.35 -0.27 8.43
N LEU A 175 25.86 0.11 7.24
CA LEU A 175 26.56 1.03 6.33
C LEU A 175 26.80 2.40 6.99
N LEU A 176 25.84 2.88 7.79
CA LEU A 176 25.99 4.13 8.52
C LEU A 176 27.06 4.04 9.60
N LEU A 177 27.09 2.96 10.38
CA LEU A 177 28.11 2.72 11.39
C LEU A 177 29.50 2.60 10.76
N ASP A 178 29.64 1.84 9.68
CA ASP A 178 30.92 1.69 8.96
C ASP A 178 31.42 3.05 8.45
N LYS A 179 30.51 3.90 7.95
CA LYS A 179 30.84 5.26 7.50
C LYS A 179 31.26 6.16 8.67
N ILE A 180 30.62 6.05 9.83
CA ILE A 180 31.01 6.80 11.05
C ILE A 180 32.41 6.37 11.52
N GLU A 181 32.74 5.08 11.41
CA GLU A 181 34.05 4.53 11.75
C GLU A 181 35.15 4.85 10.70
N GLY A 182 34.81 5.56 9.64
CA GLY A 182 35.74 5.93 8.57
C GLY A 182 36.09 4.81 7.60
N LYS A 183 35.32 3.74 7.57
CA LYS A 183 35.47 2.63 6.61
C LYS A 183 34.92 3.05 5.23
N GLU A 184 35.51 2.50 4.19
CA GLU A 184 34.91 2.59 2.86
C GLU A 184 33.60 1.82 2.79
N VAL A 185 32.52 2.47 2.31
CA VAL A 185 31.22 1.85 2.09
C VAL A 185 30.87 1.90 0.60
N PRO A 186 30.24 0.84 0.04
CA PRO A 186 29.82 0.86 -1.34
C PRO A 186 28.78 1.95 -1.58
N GLY A 187 28.86 2.63 -2.72
CA GLY A 187 27.89 3.65 -3.11
C GLY A 187 26.47 3.08 -3.30
N GLU A 188 26.39 1.76 -3.57
CA GLU A 188 25.12 1.06 -3.78
C GLU A 188 25.20 -0.38 -3.27
N THR A 189 24.19 -0.79 -2.52
CA THR A 189 24.05 -2.14 -1.96
C THR A 189 22.68 -2.70 -2.32
N PHE A 190 22.65 -3.90 -2.87
CA PHE A 190 21.41 -4.60 -3.20
C PHE A 190 21.17 -5.77 -2.27
N LEU A 191 19.96 -5.89 -1.75
CA LEU A 191 19.48 -7.07 -1.06
C LEU A 191 18.65 -7.93 -2.01
N SER A 192 18.87 -9.23 -1.98
CA SER A 192 18.08 -10.18 -2.76
C SER A 192 16.74 -10.43 -2.09
N ASP A 193 15.67 -10.22 -2.84
CA ASP A 193 14.33 -10.63 -2.48
C ASP A 193 14.11 -12.13 -2.80
N GLU A 194 13.12 -12.74 -2.17
CA GLU A 194 12.80 -14.15 -2.25
C GLU A 194 11.43 -14.38 -2.89
N VAL A 195 11.33 -15.29 -3.88
CA VAL A 195 10.04 -15.72 -4.41
C VAL A 195 9.39 -16.69 -3.42
N VAL A 196 8.17 -16.37 -3.00
CA VAL A 196 7.32 -17.19 -2.16
C VAL A 196 6.25 -17.82 -3.01
N TYR A 197 6.37 -19.11 -3.25
CA TYR A 197 5.39 -19.85 -4.03
C TYR A 197 4.15 -20.14 -3.16
N GLY A 198 2.99 -19.74 -3.66
CA GLY A 198 1.70 -19.96 -3.03
C GLY A 198 0.83 -20.93 -3.83
N GLU A 199 -0.41 -21.06 -3.37
CA GLU A 199 -1.41 -21.92 -4.02
C GLU A 199 -1.89 -21.33 -5.36
N SER A 200 -1.83 -20.01 -5.51
CA SER A 200 -2.32 -19.28 -6.70
C SER A 200 -1.55 -19.55 -7.98
N CYS A 201 -0.38 -20.19 -7.92
CA CYS A 201 0.35 -20.68 -9.12
C CYS A 201 0.24 -22.20 -9.31
N GLY A 202 -0.47 -22.91 -8.42
CA GLY A 202 -0.61 -24.37 -8.48
C GLY A 202 0.57 -25.14 -7.90
N CYS A 203 1.60 -24.48 -7.37
CA CYS A 203 2.70 -25.13 -6.69
C CYS A 203 2.31 -25.52 -5.29
N HIS A 204 2.40 -26.81 -4.98
CA HIS A 204 2.21 -27.30 -3.61
C HIS A 204 3.49 -27.04 -2.83
N HIS A 205 3.48 -26.06 -1.94
CA HIS A 205 4.48 -25.96 -0.90
C HIS A 205 3.92 -26.66 0.35
N GLU A 206 4.68 -27.64 0.87
CA GLU A 206 4.43 -28.13 2.23
C GLU A 206 4.56 -26.91 3.17
N ARG A 207 3.45 -26.54 3.82
CA ARG A 207 3.46 -25.52 4.86
C ARG A 207 4.44 -25.95 5.92
N THR A 208 5.43 -25.14 6.23
CA THR A 208 6.26 -25.43 7.39
C THR A 208 5.37 -25.49 8.63
N ARG A 209 5.72 -26.31 9.62
CA ARG A 209 4.92 -26.50 10.84
C ARG A 209 4.59 -25.16 11.53
N ASN A 210 5.53 -24.20 11.48
CA ASN A 210 5.33 -22.83 11.96
C ASN A 210 4.30 -22.03 11.16
N GLU A 211 4.27 -22.15 9.83
CA GLU A 211 3.27 -21.48 8.98
C GLU A 211 1.87 -22.07 9.18
N GLY A 212 1.79 -23.41 9.39
CA GLY A 212 0.55 -24.10 9.70
C GLY A 212 -0.03 -23.74 11.07
N GLU A 213 0.80 -23.50 12.07
CA GLU A 213 0.39 -23.06 13.42
C GLU A 213 0.01 -21.57 13.42
N GLN A 214 0.76 -20.72 12.71
CA GLN A 214 0.40 -19.32 12.50
C GLN A 214 -0.92 -19.20 11.75
N HIS A 215 -1.14 -19.96 10.69
CA HIS A 215 -2.39 -19.96 9.94
C HIS A 215 -3.58 -20.44 10.78
N ARG A 216 -3.40 -21.41 11.71
CA ARG A 216 -4.46 -21.83 12.63
C ARG A 216 -4.70 -20.84 13.75
N ALA A 217 -3.64 -20.20 14.27
CA ALA A 217 -3.76 -19.16 15.30
C ALA A 217 -4.43 -17.89 14.76
N TYR A 218 -4.19 -17.58 13.48
CA TYR A 218 -4.76 -16.41 12.81
C TYR A 218 -6.09 -16.70 12.10
N GLY A 219 -6.43 -17.97 11.82
CA GLY A 219 -7.58 -18.36 10.98
C GLY A 219 -8.96 -17.94 11.50
N GLY A 220 -9.10 -17.71 12.80
CA GLY A 220 -10.35 -17.18 13.38
C GLY A 220 -10.39 -15.66 13.51
N ALA A 221 -9.24 -15.03 13.78
CA ALA A 221 -9.08 -13.58 13.79
C ALA A 221 -9.06 -13.00 12.36
N ASP A 222 -8.77 -13.83 11.40
CA ASP A 222 -8.41 -13.51 10.02
C ASP A 222 -9.57 -12.94 9.19
N ILE A 223 -10.76 -13.52 9.27
CA ILE A 223 -11.92 -13.04 8.50
C ILE A 223 -12.31 -11.64 8.94
N VAL A 224 -12.25 -11.37 10.25
CA VAL A 224 -12.54 -10.03 10.80
C VAL A 224 -11.45 -9.03 10.40
N GLN A 225 -10.19 -9.46 10.47
CA GLN A 225 -9.06 -8.59 10.12
C GLN A 225 -9.00 -8.28 8.62
N ARG A 226 -9.27 -9.26 7.76
CA ARG A 226 -9.41 -9.05 6.29
C ARG A 226 -10.55 -8.10 5.98
N LYS A 227 -11.70 -8.29 6.62
CA LYS A 227 -12.83 -7.40 6.47
C LYS A 227 -12.47 -5.96 6.85
N ILE A 228 -11.78 -5.78 7.98
CA ILE A 228 -11.33 -4.46 8.44
C ILE A 228 -10.33 -3.83 7.46
N ILE A 229 -9.33 -4.58 6.99
CA ILE A 229 -8.33 -4.07 6.03
C ILE A 229 -9.01 -3.67 4.72
N HIS A 230 -9.90 -4.53 4.18
CA HIS A 230 -10.66 -4.22 2.98
C HIS A 230 -11.51 -2.96 3.17
N GLN A 231 -12.20 -2.83 4.29
CA GLN A 231 -12.99 -1.67 4.63
C GLN A 231 -12.15 -0.39 4.78
N MET A 232 -10.93 -0.50 5.34
CA MET A 232 -9.99 0.63 5.42
C MET A 232 -9.54 1.10 4.03
N LEU A 233 -9.23 0.17 3.11
CA LEU A 233 -8.86 0.51 1.73
C LEU A 233 -10.03 1.14 0.97
N MET A 234 -11.26 0.64 1.18
CA MET A 234 -12.46 1.23 0.61
C MET A 234 -12.75 2.61 1.19
N LEU A 235 -12.54 2.78 2.50
CA LEU A 235 -12.67 4.10 3.14
C LEU A 235 -11.68 5.10 2.56
N GLU A 236 -10.39 4.72 2.43
CA GLU A 236 -9.35 5.58 1.84
C GLU A 236 -9.76 6.03 0.44
N LYS A 237 -10.17 5.09 -0.41
CA LYS A 237 -10.65 5.39 -1.75
C LYS A 237 -11.84 6.35 -1.75
N ASN A 238 -12.88 6.04 -0.98
CA ASN A 238 -14.12 6.83 -0.93
C ASN A 238 -13.85 8.23 -0.37
N ILE A 239 -12.95 8.36 0.60
CA ILE A 239 -12.49 9.65 1.13
C ILE A 239 -11.78 10.48 0.06
N ILE A 240 -10.89 9.88 -0.73
CA ILE A 240 -10.16 10.58 -1.80
C ILE A 240 -11.12 11.02 -2.91
N GLU A 241 -12.14 10.23 -3.22
CA GLU A 241 -13.14 10.51 -4.25
C GLU A 241 -14.26 11.48 -3.77
N SER A 242 -14.32 11.79 -2.48
CA SER A 242 -15.34 12.68 -1.91
C SER A 242 -15.14 14.13 -2.36
N ASN A 243 -16.21 14.75 -2.85
CA ASN A 243 -16.21 16.14 -3.34
C ASN A 243 -16.80 17.14 -2.34
N SER A 244 -17.30 16.66 -1.21
CA SER A 244 -17.88 17.49 -0.15
C SER A 244 -17.58 16.92 1.23
N PHE A 245 -17.66 17.79 2.25
CA PHE A 245 -17.53 17.37 3.64
C PHE A 245 -18.62 16.37 4.07
N GLU A 246 -19.83 16.53 3.54
CA GLU A 246 -20.94 15.62 3.84
C GLU A 246 -20.71 14.23 3.26
N GLU A 247 -20.22 14.13 2.03
CA GLU A 247 -19.84 12.86 1.41
C GLU A 247 -18.69 12.18 2.19
N TRP A 248 -17.66 12.94 2.51
CA TRP A 248 -16.52 12.48 3.32
C TRP A 248 -16.98 11.93 4.69
N LEU A 249 -17.85 12.68 5.38
CA LEU A 249 -18.39 12.26 6.67
C LEU A 249 -19.33 11.05 6.54
N GLY A 250 -20.04 10.94 5.42
CA GLY A 250 -20.86 9.79 5.05
C GLY A 250 -20.04 8.51 4.95
N CYS A 251 -18.93 8.53 4.22
CA CYS A 251 -18.00 7.41 4.09
C CYS A 251 -17.45 6.95 5.45
N LEU A 252 -17.09 7.91 6.31
CA LEU A 252 -16.60 7.62 7.65
C LEU A 252 -17.69 6.99 8.54
N LYS A 253 -18.93 7.47 8.46
CA LYS A 253 -20.07 6.89 9.20
C LYS A 253 -20.35 5.46 8.78
N GLU A 254 -20.35 5.19 7.48
CA GLU A 254 -20.55 3.84 6.93
C GLU A 254 -19.47 2.89 7.45
N PHE A 255 -18.21 3.26 7.32
CA PHE A 255 -17.09 2.48 7.84
C PHE A 255 -17.19 2.19 9.34
N ILE A 256 -17.51 3.18 10.17
CA ILE A 256 -17.65 3.01 11.61
C ILE A 256 -18.85 2.12 11.96
N SER A 257 -19.97 2.24 11.22
CA SER A 257 -21.13 1.37 11.40
C SER A 257 -20.82 -0.10 11.13
N GLU A 258 -19.98 -0.37 10.12
CA GLU A 258 -19.60 -1.73 9.75
C GLU A 258 -18.60 -2.36 10.74
N ILE A 259 -17.60 -1.59 11.21
CA ILE A 259 -16.64 -2.05 12.22
C ILE A 259 -17.32 -2.20 13.57
N ASN A 260 -18.31 -1.35 13.85
CA ASN A 260 -19.07 -1.32 15.11
C ASN A 260 -18.17 -1.31 16.36
N PRO A 261 -17.25 -0.34 16.50
CA PRO A 261 -16.43 -0.23 17.69
C PRO A 261 -17.28 0.15 18.90
N ALA A 262 -16.83 -0.15 20.12
CA ALA A 262 -17.53 0.26 21.34
C ALA A 262 -17.65 1.79 21.41
N GLU A 263 -16.57 2.50 21.09
CA GLU A 263 -16.52 3.96 21.01
C GLU A 263 -15.61 4.41 19.88
N PHE A 264 -15.98 5.50 19.20
CA PHE A 264 -15.17 6.18 18.20
C PHE A 264 -15.45 7.68 18.23
N TYR A 265 -14.39 8.46 18.12
CA TYR A 265 -14.49 9.93 18.04
C TYR A 265 -13.57 10.43 16.94
N CYS A 266 -14.12 11.24 16.03
CA CYS A 266 -13.35 11.98 15.06
C CYS A 266 -13.39 13.47 15.43
N CYS A 267 -12.23 14.03 15.67
CA CYS A 267 -12.07 15.43 16.07
C CYS A 267 -11.23 16.16 15.03
N VAL A 268 -11.61 17.36 14.67
CA VAL A 268 -10.89 18.21 13.73
C VAL A 268 -10.66 19.58 14.36
N ASN A 269 -9.70 20.33 13.86
CA ASN A 269 -9.57 21.74 14.21
C ASN A 269 -10.85 22.49 13.85
N GLU A 270 -11.24 23.47 14.65
CA GLU A 270 -12.49 24.20 14.49
C GLU A 270 -12.62 24.84 13.09
N ASP A 271 -11.49 25.32 12.55
CA ASP A 271 -11.41 25.94 11.23
C ASP A 271 -11.26 24.94 10.04
N PHE A 272 -11.23 23.63 10.33
CA PHE A 272 -11.01 22.59 9.32
C PHE A 272 -12.09 22.59 8.23
N VAL A 273 -13.35 22.58 8.65
CA VAL A 273 -14.49 22.49 7.70
C VAL A 273 -14.55 23.72 6.81
N GLU A 274 -14.41 24.91 7.42
CA GLU A 274 -14.45 26.17 6.68
C GLU A 274 -13.31 26.30 5.66
N ASN A 275 -12.09 25.88 6.04
CA ASN A 275 -10.91 26.05 5.19
C ASN A 275 -10.75 24.98 4.11
N VAL A 276 -11.27 23.77 4.31
CA VAL A 276 -11.04 22.65 3.37
C VAL A 276 -12.18 22.48 2.38
N PHE A 277 -13.42 22.63 2.82
CA PHE A 277 -14.59 22.33 1.98
C PHE A 277 -15.40 23.54 1.56
N GLU A 278 -15.39 24.64 2.31
CA GLU A 278 -16.21 25.81 1.99
C GLU A 278 -15.48 26.85 1.13
N ARG A 279 -14.16 26.97 1.23
CA ARG A 279 -13.39 28.00 0.48
C ARG A 279 -12.73 27.51 -0.79
N GLY A 280 -12.75 26.22 -1.10
CA GLY A 280 -12.36 25.64 -2.40
C GLY A 280 -10.89 25.82 -2.85
N GLU A 281 -10.25 26.90 -2.52
CA GLU A 281 -8.84 27.21 -2.78
C GLU A 281 -8.31 28.08 -1.66
N MET A 282 -7.42 27.53 -0.84
CA MET A 282 -6.67 28.37 0.09
C MET A 282 -5.61 29.17 -0.69
N GLU A 283 -5.75 30.49 -0.71
CA GLU A 283 -4.61 31.37 -0.98
C GLU A 283 -3.48 31.00 -0.02
N GLN A 284 -2.33 30.65 -0.58
CA GLN A 284 -1.13 30.30 0.18
C GLN A 284 -0.59 31.57 0.87
N GLU A 285 -1.12 31.93 2.02
CA GLU A 285 -0.39 32.81 2.92
C GLU A 285 0.85 32.05 3.42
N GLU A 286 2.00 32.70 3.38
CA GLU A 286 3.26 32.17 3.88
C GLU A 286 3.21 32.03 5.42
N MET A 287 2.66 30.92 5.88
CA MET A 287 2.69 30.57 7.30
C MET A 287 4.06 30.03 7.70
N SER A 288 4.57 30.44 8.83
CA SER A 288 5.79 29.89 9.43
C SER A 288 5.64 28.38 9.72
N VAL A 289 6.77 27.66 9.83
CA VAL A 289 6.75 26.22 10.15
C VAL A 289 6.11 25.94 11.50
N GLU A 290 6.25 26.86 12.46
CA GLU A 290 5.66 26.75 13.81
C GLU A 290 4.15 26.92 13.77
N GLU A 291 3.62 27.88 13.03
CA GLU A 291 2.18 28.05 12.80
C GLU A 291 1.57 26.87 12.03
N ARG A 292 2.33 26.23 11.16
CA ARG A 292 1.91 25.03 10.41
C ARG A 292 1.81 23.79 11.30
N LEU A 293 2.51 23.73 12.42
CA LEU A 293 2.52 22.59 13.36
C LEU A 293 1.61 22.83 14.56
N ALA A 294 1.15 24.06 14.79
CA ALA A 294 0.27 24.40 15.89
C ALA A 294 -1.15 23.84 15.66
N TYR A 295 -1.65 23.11 16.62
CA TYR A 295 -3.08 22.76 16.67
C TYR A 295 -3.88 24.01 17.05
N SER A 296 -5.07 24.15 16.51
CA SER A 296 -6.05 25.15 16.97
C SER A 296 -6.25 25.02 18.48
N SER A 297 -6.53 26.14 19.14
CA SER A 297 -6.86 26.15 20.59
C SER A 297 -8.16 25.41 20.90
N SER A 298 -8.98 25.18 19.88
CA SER A 298 -10.25 24.50 19.99
C SER A 298 -10.41 23.44 18.88
N MET A 299 -11.07 22.34 19.22
CA MET A 299 -11.39 21.24 18.34
C MET A 299 -12.88 20.96 18.34
N GLN A 300 -13.40 20.58 17.21
CA GLN A 300 -14.78 20.15 17.05
C GLN A 300 -14.85 18.63 16.90
N VAL A 301 -15.76 18.00 17.63
CA VAL A 301 -16.10 16.59 17.43
C VAL A 301 -17.10 16.52 16.29
N ILE A 302 -16.63 16.13 15.12
CA ILE A 302 -17.46 16.02 13.89
C ILE A 302 -18.19 14.68 13.81
N LEU A 303 -17.69 13.66 14.51
CA LEU A 303 -18.31 12.36 14.60
C LEU A 303 -18.04 11.72 15.96
N ALA A 304 -19.10 11.34 16.65
CA ALA A 304 -19.04 10.55 17.88
C ALA A 304 -19.94 9.33 17.73
N TYR A 305 -19.40 8.15 18.04
CA TYR A 305 -20.12 6.88 18.00
C TYR A 305 -19.90 6.14 19.31
N GLN A 306 -20.97 5.70 19.94
CA GLN A 306 -20.93 4.93 21.20
C GLN A 306 -22.03 3.89 21.21
N ASN A 307 -21.67 2.65 21.44
CA ASN A 307 -22.60 1.54 21.61
C ASN A 307 -23.65 1.44 20.47
N GLY A 308 -23.22 1.52 19.22
CA GLY A 308 -24.09 1.40 18.06
C GLY A 308 -24.82 2.67 17.63
N ILE A 309 -24.59 3.81 18.32
CA ILE A 309 -25.34 5.05 18.08
C ILE A 309 -24.39 6.22 17.80
N PHE A 310 -24.66 6.96 16.72
CA PHE A 310 -24.00 8.25 16.48
C PHE A 310 -24.57 9.31 17.39
N LYS A 311 -23.68 10.08 18.01
CA LYS A 311 -24.03 11.17 18.94
C LYS A 311 -23.49 12.48 18.41
N ASN A 312 -24.23 13.55 18.66
CA ASN A 312 -23.78 14.91 18.40
C ASN A 312 -23.04 15.44 19.63
N ARG A 313 -21.78 15.85 19.47
CA ARG A 313 -20.98 16.48 20.52
C ARG A 313 -20.39 17.78 19.98
N GLY A 314 -20.32 18.80 20.84
CA GLY A 314 -19.84 20.13 20.49
C GLY A 314 -18.31 20.25 20.45
N SER A 315 -17.83 21.48 20.44
CA SER A 315 -16.42 21.83 20.48
C SER A 315 -15.84 21.74 21.89
N PHE A 316 -14.54 21.56 22.00
CA PHE A 316 -13.79 21.57 23.27
C PHE A 316 -12.40 22.18 23.05
N GLU A 317 -11.77 22.65 24.13
CA GLU A 317 -10.39 23.14 24.04
C GLU A 317 -9.41 21.98 23.80
N SER A 318 -8.48 22.13 22.84
CA SER A 318 -7.54 21.09 22.40
C SER A 318 -6.71 20.49 23.55
N LYS A 319 -6.34 21.31 24.53
CA LYS A 319 -5.56 20.87 25.70
C LYS A 319 -6.31 19.90 26.63
N TYR A 320 -7.65 19.81 26.52
CA TYR A 320 -8.48 18.93 27.33
C TYR A 320 -9.00 17.72 26.54
N ALA A 321 -8.60 17.56 25.27
CA ALA A 321 -9.07 16.51 24.38
C ALA A 321 -9.08 15.12 25.04
N PHE A 322 -8.04 14.81 25.81
CA PHE A 322 -7.90 13.52 26.49
C PHE A 322 -8.64 13.42 27.82
N LYS A 323 -8.85 14.54 28.54
CA LYS A 323 -9.54 14.53 29.85
C LYS A 323 -11.05 14.50 29.72
N ASP A 324 -11.60 15.27 28.80
CA ASP A 324 -13.05 15.50 28.74
C ASP A 324 -13.76 14.46 27.86
N LEU A 325 -13.04 13.80 26.95
CA LEU A 325 -13.59 12.74 26.09
C LEU A 325 -13.48 11.34 26.71
N PHE A 326 -12.56 11.12 27.67
CA PHE A 326 -12.10 9.78 28.04
C PHE A 326 -12.17 9.50 29.54
N HIS A 327 -13.32 9.66 30.14
CA HIS A 327 -13.51 9.44 31.60
C HIS A 327 -13.51 7.96 32.03
N ASP A 328 -13.48 6.98 31.10
CA ASP A 328 -13.47 5.55 31.44
C ASP A 328 -12.55 4.73 30.54
N THR A 329 -11.57 4.03 31.14
CA THR A 329 -10.37 3.52 30.47
C THR A 329 -10.29 1.99 30.31
N GLU A 330 -11.39 1.23 30.37
CA GLU A 330 -11.28 -0.23 30.42
C GLU A 330 -11.45 -1.01 29.11
N SER A 331 -11.69 -0.39 27.97
CA SER A 331 -11.76 -1.12 26.68
C SER A 331 -11.07 -0.39 25.55
N GLY A 332 -10.41 -1.12 24.67
CA GLY A 332 -9.62 -0.59 23.55
C GLY A 332 -10.36 0.47 22.75
N LYS A 333 -9.87 1.71 22.82
CA LYS A 333 -10.43 2.87 22.13
C LYS A 333 -9.57 3.21 20.93
N LEU A 334 -10.18 3.38 19.76
CA LEU A 334 -9.50 3.88 18.57
C LEU A 334 -9.69 5.39 18.50
N TYR A 335 -8.62 6.14 18.48
CA TYR A 335 -8.62 7.61 18.37
C TYR A 335 -8.07 7.99 17.00
N VAL A 336 -8.84 8.75 16.25
CA VAL A 336 -8.38 9.31 14.98
C VAL A 336 -8.32 10.81 15.12
N PHE A 337 -7.13 11.37 15.12
CA PHE A 337 -6.89 12.80 15.02
C PHE A 337 -6.59 13.12 13.57
N VAL A 338 -7.42 13.92 12.95
CA VAL A 338 -7.14 14.47 11.63
C VAL A 338 -6.43 15.80 11.86
N PRO A 339 -5.12 15.87 11.63
CA PRO A 339 -4.42 17.15 11.71
C PRO A 339 -5.01 18.10 10.67
N LYS A 340 -4.90 19.41 10.92
CA LYS A 340 -5.25 20.43 9.91
C LYS A 340 -4.57 20.03 8.60
N PRO A 341 -5.31 19.76 7.52
CA PRO A 341 -4.68 19.34 6.29
C PRO A 341 -3.82 20.50 5.80
N LYS A 342 -2.52 20.27 5.73
CA LYS A 342 -1.74 21.02 4.78
C LYS A 342 -2.25 20.54 3.43
N VAL A 343 -2.81 21.45 2.67
CA VAL A 343 -2.98 21.20 1.25
C VAL A 343 -1.57 20.96 0.72
N LEU A 344 -1.20 19.69 0.64
CA LEU A 344 -0.14 19.28 -0.26
C LEU A 344 -0.73 19.61 -1.63
N SER A 345 -0.37 20.78 -2.15
CA SER A 345 -0.56 21.05 -3.56
C SER A 345 0.25 19.97 -4.26
N THR A 346 -0.40 18.90 -4.59
CA THR A 346 0.05 18.00 -5.64
C THR A 346 -0.14 18.76 -6.93
N ASN A 347 0.73 19.75 -7.18
CA ASN A 347 1.07 20.10 -8.54
C ASN A 347 1.80 18.88 -9.12
N ILE A 348 1.02 17.86 -9.44
CA ILE A 348 1.33 16.93 -10.50
C ILE A 348 0.84 17.65 -11.76
N GLY A 349 1.61 18.63 -12.18
CA GLY A 349 1.39 19.35 -13.38
C GLY A 349 2.64 19.23 -14.24
N GLU A 350 2.42 18.73 -15.45
CA GLU A 350 3.26 18.68 -16.65
C GLU A 350 4.43 17.72 -16.62
#